data_8ca265555f28c805c37154a867d869bd
#
_entry.id   8ca265555f28c805c37154a867d869bd
#
_cell.length_a   1.000
_cell.length_b   1.000
_cell.length_c   1.000
_cell.angle_alpha   90.00
_cell.angle_beta   90.00
_cell.angle_gamma   90.00
#
_symmetry.space_group_name_H-M   'P 1'
#
loop_
_entity.id
_entity.type
_entity.pdbx_description
1 polymer ?
#
loop_
_entity_poly.entity_id
_entity_poly.type
_entity_poly.pdbx_seq_one_letter_code
_entity_poly.pdbx_strand_id
1 'polypeptide(L)'
;MEDLPQIERSVEVHADPDEVWERIVDGDLAEEWMGVRVEPRRGGKVMVPDRDVIGTVEEVRPGESITWSWREIDGDPSQVIVDLTPTDEGTRVTIVERLLEYRITGLPPIFLNQAA
;
A
#
# COMPACT_ATOMS: atom_id res chain seq x y z
N MET A 1 14.68 -7.53 -19.48
CA MET A 1 14.08 -6.58 -18.57
C MET A 1 14.16 -7.09 -17.14
N GLU A 2 14.57 -6.26 -16.25
CA GLU A 2 14.73 -6.65 -14.87
C GLU A 2 13.49 -6.38 -14.05
N ASP A 3 13.25 -7.26 -13.11
CA ASP A 3 12.16 -7.06 -12.18
C ASP A 3 12.57 -6.03 -11.15
N LEU A 4 11.64 -5.19 -10.79
CA LEU A 4 11.87 -4.24 -9.72
C LEU A 4 11.79 -4.96 -8.37
N PRO A 5 12.52 -4.50 -7.38
CA PRO A 5 12.46 -5.09 -6.05
C PRO A 5 11.04 -5.11 -5.53
N GLN A 6 10.70 -6.20 -4.89
CA GLN A 6 9.37 -6.41 -4.35
C GLN A 6 9.47 -7.21 -3.06
N ILE A 7 8.67 -6.80 -2.08
CA ILE A 7 8.57 -7.50 -0.81
C ILE A 7 7.15 -8.00 -0.68
N GLU A 8 7.01 -9.27 -0.39
CA GLU A 8 5.69 -9.85 -0.19
C GLU A 8 5.64 -10.59 1.13
N ARG A 9 4.58 -10.37 1.90
CA ARG A 9 4.39 -11.02 3.18
C ARG A 9 2.95 -11.44 3.31
N SER A 10 2.73 -12.59 3.95
CA SER A 10 1.39 -13.06 4.21
C SER A 10 1.28 -13.48 5.67
N VAL A 11 0.12 -13.26 6.24
CA VAL A 11 -0.16 -13.68 7.60
C VAL A 11 -1.58 -14.20 7.67
N GLU A 12 -1.78 -15.27 8.47
CA GLU A 12 -3.12 -15.82 8.69
C GLU A 12 -3.69 -15.17 9.93
N VAL A 13 -4.90 -14.67 9.83
CA VAL A 13 -5.59 -14.03 10.93
C VAL A 13 -6.86 -14.80 11.21
N HIS A 14 -7.08 -15.16 12.48
CA HIS A 14 -8.26 -15.93 12.87
C HIS A 14 -9.42 -14.98 13.11
N ALA A 15 -9.86 -14.34 12.04
CA ALA A 15 -10.98 -13.42 12.06
C ALA A 15 -11.53 -13.32 10.65
N ASP A 16 -12.82 -13.03 10.55
CA ASP A 16 -13.46 -12.89 9.24
C ASP A 16 -12.89 -11.71 8.47
N PRO A 17 -12.94 -11.75 7.13
CA PRO A 17 -12.44 -10.63 6.33
C PRO A 17 -13.03 -9.28 6.73
N ASP A 18 -14.30 -9.24 7.12
CA ASP A 18 -14.92 -7.99 7.53
C ASP A 18 -14.27 -7.42 8.79
N GLU A 19 -13.94 -8.29 9.74
CA GLU A 19 -13.27 -7.87 10.95
C GLU A 19 -11.87 -7.38 10.66
N VAL A 20 -11.17 -8.10 9.78
CA VAL A 20 -9.82 -7.71 9.41
C VAL A 20 -9.84 -6.39 8.68
N TRP A 21 -10.84 -6.21 7.80
CA TRP A 21 -10.99 -4.96 7.07
C TRP A 21 -11.13 -3.79 8.02
N GLU A 22 -11.93 -3.93 9.07
CA GLU A 22 -12.10 -2.86 10.03
C GLU A 22 -10.79 -2.46 10.69
N ARG A 23 -9.90 -3.41 10.90
CA ARG A 23 -8.61 -3.11 11.50
C ARG A 23 -7.67 -2.40 10.53
N ILE A 24 -7.97 -2.48 9.25
CA ILE A 24 -7.18 -1.79 8.24
C ILE A 24 -7.67 -0.36 8.09
N VAL A 25 -8.98 -0.17 8.14
CA VAL A 25 -9.55 1.16 7.88
C VAL A 25 -9.77 2.00 9.13
N ASP A 26 -9.76 1.39 10.30
CA ASP A 26 -9.84 2.15 11.54
C ASP A 26 -8.44 2.69 11.83
N GLY A 27 -8.30 4.01 11.87
CA GLY A 27 -6.99 4.62 11.99
C GLY A 27 -6.19 4.16 13.19
N ASP A 28 -6.83 4.06 14.36
CA ASP A 28 -6.11 3.66 15.57
C ASP A 28 -5.70 2.20 15.51
N LEU A 29 -6.58 1.33 15.04
CA LEU A 29 -6.25 -0.08 14.94
C LEU A 29 -5.18 -0.33 13.88
N ALA A 30 -5.29 0.35 12.76
CA ALA A 30 -4.30 0.20 11.69
C ALA A 30 -2.92 0.67 12.16
N GLU A 31 -2.88 1.76 12.88
CA GLU A 31 -1.62 2.28 13.39
C GLU A 31 -0.99 1.28 14.35
N GLU A 32 -1.81 0.62 15.17
CA GLU A 32 -1.33 -0.30 16.17
C GLU A 32 -0.66 -1.53 15.56
N TRP A 33 -1.24 -2.09 14.49
CA TRP A 33 -0.69 -3.33 13.96
C TRP A 33 0.07 -3.17 12.65
N MET A 34 -0.23 -2.14 11.87
CA MET A 34 0.49 -1.90 10.62
C MET A 34 1.47 -0.72 10.72
N GLY A 35 1.27 0.14 11.71
CA GLY A 35 2.08 1.33 11.83
C GLY A 35 1.69 2.42 10.82
N VAL A 36 0.51 2.33 10.24
CA VAL A 36 0.07 3.23 9.17
C VAL A 36 -1.37 3.62 9.41
N ARG A 37 -1.70 4.87 9.07
CA ARG A 37 -3.08 5.32 9.07
C ARG A 37 -3.47 5.63 7.65
N VAL A 38 -4.58 5.09 7.21
CA VAL A 38 -5.03 5.21 5.83
C VAL A 38 -6.46 5.73 5.81
N GLU A 39 -6.72 6.75 4.98
CA GLU A 39 -8.08 7.17 4.72
C GLU A 39 -8.63 6.24 3.64
N PRO A 40 -9.63 5.43 3.94
CA PRO A 40 -10.01 4.32 3.05
C PRO A 40 -10.91 4.77 1.91
N ARG A 41 -10.41 5.66 1.09
CA ARG A 41 -11.13 6.11 -0.09
C ARG A 41 -10.11 6.52 -1.13
N ARG A 42 -10.50 6.41 -2.37
CA ARG A 42 -9.63 6.81 -3.47
C ARG A 42 -9.25 8.28 -3.30
N GLY A 43 -7.96 8.56 -3.40
CA GLY A 43 -7.45 9.89 -3.16
C GLY A 43 -7.24 10.22 -1.70
N GLY A 44 -7.54 9.29 -0.79
CA GLY A 44 -7.33 9.49 0.62
C GLY A 44 -5.85 9.53 0.97
N LYS A 45 -5.55 10.06 2.13
CA LYS A 45 -4.17 10.21 2.58
C LYS A 45 -3.68 8.97 3.31
N VAL A 46 -2.38 8.75 3.20
CA VAL A 46 -1.69 7.70 3.95
C VAL A 46 -0.65 8.38 4.81
N MET A 47 -0.66 8.06 6.10
CA MET A 47 0.23 8.71 7.06
C MET A 47 0.94 7.65 7.89
N VAL A 48 2.22 7.90 8.16
CA VAL A 48 3.00 7.06 9.06
C VAL A 48 3.39 7.96 10.22
N PRO A 49 2.92 7.66 11.44
CA PRO A 49 3.25 8.50 12.59
C PRO A 49 4.76 8.65 12.76
N ASP A 50 5.17 9.84 13.08
CA ASP A 50 6.57 10.17 13.34
C ASP A 50 7.48 10.05 12.12
N ARG A 51 6.92 10.00 10.93
CA ARG A 51 7.71 9.95 9.70
C ARG A 51 7.12 10.89 8.66
N ASP A 52 7.99 11.50 7.89
CA ASP A 52 7.56 12.37 6.80
C ASP A 52 7.33 11.54 5.56
N VAL A 53 6.11 11.05 5.44
CA VAL A 53 5.72 10.21 4.32
C VAL A 53 4.55 10.88 3.61
N ILE A 54 4.63 10.90 2.30
CA ILE A 54 3.54 11.43 1.47
C ILE A 54 2.93 10.23 0.76
N GLY A 55 1.66 9.98 1.01
CA GLY A 55 0.99 8.83 0.42
C GLY A 55 -0.44 9.12 0.02
N THR A 56 -0.91 8.38 -0.96
CA THR A 56 -2.25 8.53 -1.50
C THR A 56 -2.84 7.15 -1.81
N VAL A 57 -4.08 6.97 -1.41
CA VAL A 57 -4.81 5.74 -1.72
C VAL A 57 -5.20 5.76 -3.18
N GLU A 58 -4.88 4.69 -3.89
CA GLU A 58 -5.17 4.58 -5.32
C GLU A 58 -6.45 3.82 -5.59
N GLU A 59 -6.70 2.78 -4.81
CA GLU A 59 -7.87 1.95 -5.04
C GLU A 59 -8.34 1.33 -3.73
N VAL A 60 -9.65 1.21 -3.58
CA VAL A 60 -10.24 0.56 -2.41
C VAL A 60 -11.31 -0.39 -2.91
N ARG A 61 -11.23 -1.64 -2.48
CA ARG A 61 -12.28 -2.64 -2.68
C ARG A 61 -12.68 -3.11 -1.29
N PRO A 62 -13.73 -2.52 -0.71
CA PRO A 62 -14.09 -2.79 0.68
C PRO A 62 -14.18 -4.28 0.99
N GLY A 63 -13.49 -4.68 2.06
CA GLY A 63 -13.49 -6.08 2.47
C GLY A 63 -12.53 -6.96 1.66
N GLU A 64 -11.92 -6.44 0.62
CA GLU A 64 -11.08 -7.25 -0.27
C GLU A 64 -9.66 -6.73 -0.40
N SER A 65 -9.49 -5.46 -0.73
CA SER A 65 -8.13 -4.95 -0.93
C SER A 65 -8.07 -3.44 -0.84
N ILE A 66 -6.89 -2.95 -0.59
CA ILE A 66 -6.61 -1.52 -0.64
C ILE A 66 -5.20 -1.34 -1.18
N THR A 67 -5.04 -0.35 -2.05
CA THR A 67 -3.77 -0.07 -2.71
C THR A 67 -3.43 1.39 -2.51
N TRP A 68 -2.19 1.65 -2.11
CA TRP A 68 -1.73 3.04 -2.02
C TRP A 68 -0.30 3.14 -2.53
N SER A 69 0.09 4.38 -2.86
CA SER A 69 1.48 4.68 -3.17
C SER A 69 1.96 5.69 -2.14
N TRP A 70 3.24 5.63 -1.83
CA TRP A 70 3.83 6.56 -0.87
C TRP A 70 5.32 6.68 -1.11
N ARG A 71 5.90 7.71 -0.48
CA ARG A 71 7.35 7.86 -0.46
C ARG A 71 7.74 8.75 0.72
N GLU A 72 8.93 8.55 1.23
CA GLU A 72 9.51 9.49 2.17
C GLU A 72 9.97 10.69 1.36
N ILE A 73 10.17 11.83 2.03
CA ILE A 73 10.50 13.06 1.33
C ILE A 73 11.63 12.92 0.34
N ASP A 74 12.70 12.24 0.74
CA ASP A 74 13.84 12.04 -0.14
C ASP A 74 13.94 10.61 -0.65
N GLY A 75 12.85 9.86 -0.58
CA GLY A 75 12.87 8.45 -0.93
C GLY A 75 12.24 8.18 -2.27
N ASP A 76 12.46 6.98 -2.75
CA ASP A 76 11.83 6.50 -3.97
C ASP A 76 10.41 6.09 -3.68
N PRO A 77 9.49 6.32 -4.61
CA PRO A 77 8.10 5.92 -4.40
C PRO A 77 7.95 4.41 -4.47
N SER A 78 6.99 3.90 -3.71
CA SER A 78 6.62 2.51 -3.79
C SER A 78 5.12 2.38 -3.72
N GLN A 79 4.63 1.21 -4.09
CA GLN A 79 3.20 0.91 -4.06
C GLN A 79 2.99 -0.24 -3.11
N VAL A 80 1.96 -0.12 -2.28
CA VAL A 80 1.60 -1.17 -1.33
C VAL A 80 0.21 -1.66 -1.68
N ILE A 81 0.08 -2.98 -1.75
CA ILE A 81 -1.19 -3.63 -2.00
C ILE A 81 -1.47 -4.55 -0.82
N VAL A 82 -2.63 -4.37 -0.19
CA VAL A 82 -3.07 -5.24 0.90
C VAL A 82 -4.28 -6.01 0.41
N ASP A 83 -4.16 -7.33 0.33
CA ASP A 83 -5.24 -8.20 -0.13
C ASP A 83 -5.72 -9.08 0.99
N LEU A 84 -7.03 -9.27 1.08
CA LEU A 84 -7.66 -10.17 2.04
C LEU A 84 -8.23 -11.35 1.29
N THR A 85 -7.84 -12.56 1.70
CA THR A 85 -8.36 -13.79 1.10
C THR A 85 -9.00 -14.63 2.20
N PRO A 86 -10.29 -14.95 2.09
CA PRO A 86 -10.92 -15.82 3.08
C PRO A 86 -10.27 -17.20 3.07
N THR A 87 -10.12 -17.77 4.28
CA THR A 87 -9.61 -19.13 4.40
C THR A 87 -10.55 -19.89 5.33
N ASP A 88 -10.32 -21.19 5.47
CA ASP A 88 -11.15 -22.02 6.35
C ASP A 88 -11.08 -21.58 7.80
N GLU A 89 -9.99 -20.95 8.20
CA GLU A 89 -9.79 -20.57 9.60
C GLU A 89 -9.84 -19.07 9.83
N GLY A 90 -10.11 -18.30 8.80
CA GLY A 90 -10.16 -16.86 8.95
C GLY A 90 -9.82 -16.13 7.67
N THR A 91 -8.77 -15.31 7.72
CA THR A 91 -8.39 -14.49 6.58
C THR A 91 -6.87 -14.53 6.40
N ARG A 92 -6.45 -14.66 5.15
CA ARG A 92 -5.04 -14.47 4.82
C ARG A 92 -4.88 -13.03 4.38
N VAL A 93 -3.97 -12.33 5.03
CA VAL A 93 -3.63 -10.95 4.64
C VAL A 93 -2.32 -11.01 3.91
N THR A 94 -2.32 -10.56 2.66
CA THR A 94 -1.11 -10.53 1.84
C THR A 94 -0.76 -9.08 1.58
N ILE A 95 0.46 -8.70 1.89
CA ILE A 95 0.94 -7.35 1.70
C ILE A 95 2.11 -7.41 0.72
N VAL A 96 1.99 -6.64 -0.35
CA VAL A 96 3.03 -6.56 -1.37
C VAL A 96 3.46 -5.11 -1.47
N GLU A 97 4.77 -4.88 -1.36
CA GLU A 97 5.32 -3.55 -1.60
C GLU A 97 6.34 -3.65 -2.71
N ARG A 98 6.25 -2.75 -3.67
CA ARG A 98 7.18 -2.74 -4.78
C ARG A 98 7.53 -1.32 -5.17
N LEU A 99 8.75 -1.14 -5.61
CA LEU A 99 9.22 0.16 -6.03
C LEU A 99 8.58 0.56 -7.35
N LEU A 100 8.36 1.86 -7.47
CA LEU A 100 7.81 2.42 -8.70
C LEU A 100 8.87 3.18 -9.47
N GLU A 101 10.10 2.82 -9.25
CA GLU A 101 11.23 3.49 -9.86
C GLU A 101 11.10 3.64 -11.37
N TYR A 102 10.61 2.59 -12.00
CA TYR A 102 10.45 2.61 -13.44
C TYR A 102 9.50 3.72 -13.90
N ARG A 103 8.56 4.08 -13.07
CA ARG A 103 7.62 5.13 -13.46
C ARG A 103 8.28 6.47 -13.49
N ILE A 104 9.31 6.64 -12.69
CA ILE A 104 10.02 7.90 -12.60
C ILE A 104 11.10 7.99 -13.65
N THR A 105 11.94 6.97 -13.69
CA THR A 105 13.05 6.95 -14.64
C THR A 105 12.56 6.62 -16.04
N GLY A 106 11.46 5.89 -16.10
CA GLY A 106 10.89 5.53 -17.37
C GLY A 106 9.99 6.57 -17.97
N LEU A 107 9.93 7.73 -17.37
CA LEU A 107 9.18 8.80 -17.94
C LEU A 107 9.67 8.98 -19.35
N PRO A 108 8.73 9.15 -20.26
CA PRO A 108 9.11 9.29 -21.63
C PRO A 108 10.08 10.42 -21.79
N PRO A 109 10.92 10.33 -22.77
CA PRO A 109 11.85 11.40 -23.08
C PRO A 109 11.20 12.74 -23.20
N ILE A 110 9.92 12.77 -23.48
CA ILE A 110 9.21 14.02 -23.55
C ILE A 110 9.23 14.76 -22.23
N PHE A 111 9.48 14.04 -21.17
CA PHE A 111 9.60 14.67 -19.87
C PHE A 111 11.04 14.90 -19.49
N LEU A 112 11.85 14.01 -19.98
CA LEU A 112 13.23 14.01 -19.55
C LEU A 112 14.09 14.77 -20.47
N ASN A 113 13.68 14.57 -21.61
CA ASN A 113 14.43 15.02 -22.62
C ASN A 113 13.94 15.95 -23.33
N GLN A 114 13.35 15.34 -23.02
CA GLN A 114 12.94 15.78 -23.33
C GLN A 114 13.40 16.06 -23.19
N ALA A 115 13.74 15.63 -23.11
CA ALA A 115 14.02 15.71 -23.03
C ALA A 115 14.56 15.43 -23.15
N ALA A 116 14.68 15.25 -23.27
CA ALA A 116 15.03 14.99 -23.42
C ALA A 116 14.99 15.00 -23.46
#